data_5246bb09a0b6b04fa599c042613334d9
#
_entry.id   5246bb09a0b6b04fa599c042613334d9
#
_cell.length_a   1.000
_cell.length_b   1.000
_cell.length_c   1.000
_cell.angle_alpha   90.00
_cell.angle_beta   90.00
_cell.angle_gamma   90.00
#
_symmetry.space_group_name_H-M   'P 1'
#
loop_
_entity.id
_entity.type
_entity.pdbx_description
1 polymer ?
#
loop_
_entity_poly.entity_id
_entity_poly.type
_entity_poly.pdbx_seq_one_letter_code
_entity_poly.pdbx_strand_id
1 'polypeptide(L)'
;LDADGKDLNASPNGSFYLLYSRLGIDVQGPKVGSAKTSLKLEADFRGSGSNWAVLRIRHAYVNLDWGKSALLLGQTWHPLFGNVSPQILNLSVGAPFQPFSRAPQIRYRYTEKNFQLTGAAVWQSQYLSQGPAGKSQEYIKKSCIPEIYIGADYKNGGLLAGVGIEMLSLKPRTEATGENNKKFQVDERITLFPMKLTLNIPIKTGSSEQKVFWVPISHRLPVWADSE
;
A
#
# COMPACT_ATOMS: atom_id res chain seq x y z
N LEU A 1 13.05 36.29 0.93
CA LEU A 1 14.15 37.25 0.70
C LEU A 1 14.24 38.17 1.92
N ASP A 2 15.47 38.58 2.27
CA ASP A 2 15.66 39.66 3.24
C ASP A 2 15.36 41.06 2.63
N ALA A 3 15.57 42.14 3.42
CA ALA A 3 15.31 43.50 2.95
C ALA A 3 16.23 43.94 1.78
N ASP A 4 17.37 43.26 1.61
CA ASP A 4 18.32 43.52 0.53
C ASP A 4 18.15 42.58 -0.68
N GLY A 5 17.09 41.79 -0.68
CA GLY A 5 16.76 40.87 -1.78
C GLY A 5 17.57 39.54 -1.79
N LYS A 6 18.28 39.22 -0.71
CA LYS A 6 19.00 37.93 -0.59
C LYS A 6 18.05 36.85 -0.16
N ASP A 7 18.27 35.63 -0.68
CA ASP A 7 17.54 34.44 -0.25
C ASP A 7 17.95 34.03 1.16
N LEU A 8 17.05 34.12 2.13
CA LEU A 8 17.28 33.73 3.53
C LEU A 8 17.62 32.25 3.69
N ASN A 9 17.25 31.42 2.73
CA ASN A 9 17.50 29.96 2.72
C ASN A 9 18.74 29.57 1.90
N ALA A 10 19.42 30.53 1.27
CA ALA A 10 20.64 30.30 0.47
C ALA A 10 21.85 30.04 1.37
N SER A 11 21.77 29.03 2.22
CA SER A 11 22.87 28.55 3.06
C SER A 11 23.21 27.09 2.70
N PRO A 12 24.51 26.72 2.69
CA PRO A 12 24.89 25.33 2.54
C PRO A 12 24.22 24.47 3.61
N ASN A 13 23.58 23.40 3.18
CA ASN A 13 22.95 22.42 4.07
C ASN A 13 23.36 21.02 3.63
N GLY A 14 23.79 20.20 4.57
CA GLY A 14 24.16 18.83 4.32
C GLY A 14 23.82 17.95 5.52
N SER A 15 23.30 16.75 5.23
CA SER A 15 23.04 15.76 6.25
C SER A 15 23.32 14.36 5.72
N PHE A 16 23.72 13.47 6.60
CA PHE A 16 23.96 12.07 6.30
C PHE A 16 23.29 11.19 7.36
N TYR A 17 22.41 10.27 6.90
CA TYR A 17 21.67 9.40 7.79
C TYR A 17 21.75 7.94 7.34
N LEU A 18 21.94 7.02 8.28
CA LEU A 18 21.91 5.56 8.07
C LEU A 18 20.55 4.92 8.41
N LEU A 19 19.47 5.68 8.30
CA LEU A 19 18.12 5.25 8.69
C LEU A 19 17.56 4.10 7.84
N TYR A 20 18.13 3.86 6.66
CA TYR A 20 17.77 2.74 5.79
C TYR A 20 18.50 1.43 6.14
N SER A 21 19.35 1.43 7.19
CA SER A 21 19.90 0.18 7.71
C SER A 21 18.77 -0.77 8.09
N ARG A 22 18.88 -2.03 7.67
CA ARG A 22 17.84 -3.04 7.85
C ARG A 22 18.34 -4.21 8.66
N LEU A 23 17.48 -4.67 9.53
CA LEU A 23 17.64 -5.94 10.25
C LEU A 23 16.58 -6.89 9.74
N GLY A 24 16.95 -8.12 9.39
CA GLY A 24 16.01 -9.07 8.85
C GLY A 24 16.36 -10.50 9.23
N ILE A 25 15.31 -11.32 9.33
CA ILE A 25 15.39 -12.76 9.58
C ILE A 25 14.44 -13.43 8.59
N ASP A 26 14.98 -14.39 7.84
CA ASP A 26 14.21 -15.29 6.96
C ASP A 26 14.37 -16.72 7.50
N VAL A 27 13.24 -17.36 7.85
CA VAL A 27 13.22 -18.69 8.45
C VAL A 27 12.40 -19.62 7.57
N GLN A 28 12.93 -20.81 7.30
CA GLN A 28 12.16 -21.92 6.76
C GLN A 28 11.67 -22.79 7.93
N GLY A 29 10.36 -22.91 8.07
CA GLY A 29 9.75 -23.67 9.15
C GLY A 29 9.46 -25.13 8.78
N PRO A 30 8.97 -25.92 9.73
CA PRO A 30 8.48 -27.28 9.45
C PRO A 30 7.29 -27.24 8.51
N LYS A 31 7.05 -28.33 7.78
CA LYS A 31 5.84 -28.43 6.96
C LYS A 31 4.59 -28.49 7.84
N VAL A 32 3.54 -27.81 7.41
CA VAL A 32 2.19 -27.91 7.99
C VAL A 32 1.29 -28.61 6.98
N GLY A 33 1.02 -29.88 7.22
CA GLY A 33 0.42 -30.76 6.22
C GLY A 33 1.33 -30.86 4.98
N SER A 34 0.79 -30.53 3.81
CA SER A 34 1.55 -30.48 2.55
C SER A 34 2.20 -29.10 2.28
N ALA A 35 1.89 -28.08 3.06
CA ALA A 35 2.44 -26.74 2.88
C ALA A 35 3.88 -26.64 3.39
N LYS A 36 4.76 -26.01 2.60
CA LYS A 36 6.04 -25.48 3.06
C LYS A 36 5.77 -24.17 3.80
N THR A 37 6.37 -24.00 4.98
CA THR A 37 6.22 -22.78 5.76
C THR A 37 7.47 -21.94 5.71
N SER A 38 7.30 -20.62 5.67
CA SER A 38 8.38 -19.66 5.81
C SER A 38 7.91 -18.43 6.59
N LEU A 39 8.85 -17.80 7.30
CA LEU A 39 8.62 -16.57 8.03
C LEU A 39 9.63 -15.53 7.56
N LYS A 40 9.18 -14.30 7.40
CA LYS A 40 10.04 -13.13 7.18
C LYS A 40 9.75 -12.06 8.21
N LEU A 41 10.81 -11.60 8.88
CA LEU A 41 10.81 -10.40 9.71
C LEU A 41 11.85 -9.42 9.17
N GLU A 42 11.47 -8.18 8.91
CA GLU A 42 12.39 -7.12 8.48
C GLU A 42 11.98 -5.79 9.13
N ALA A 43 12.95 -5.08 9.67
CA ALA A 43 12.76 -3.76 10.25
C ALA A 43 13.83 -2.78 9.75
N ASP A 44 13.52 -1.48 9.76
CA ASP A 44 14.46 -0.37 9.55
C ASP A 44 14.26 0.72 10.62
N PHE A 45 15.10 1.75 10.60
CA PHE A 45 15.07 2.85 11.57
C PHE A 45 14.38 4.10 11.04
N ARG A 46 13.58 3.98 9.98
CA ARG A 46 12.86 5.09 9.35
C ARG A 46 11.36 5.09 9.71
N GLY A 47 11.04 4.91 10.97
CA GLY A 47 9.68 5.10 11.49
C GLY A 47 9.29 6.58 11.50
N SER A 48 8.00 6.84 11.71
CA SER A 48 7.46 8.19 11.88
C SER A 48 7.49 8.58 13.35
N GLY A 49 7.83 9.83 13.64
CA GLY A 49 7.87 10.34 15.00
C GLY A 49 8.75 11.58 15.11
N SER A 50 8.85 12.14 16.33
CA SER A 50 9.68 13.28 16.66
C SER A 50 11.17 12.93 16.80
N ASN A 51 11.49 11.66 16.99
CA ASN A 51 12.86 11.19 17.07
C ASN A 51 13.46 10.99 15.67
N TRP A 52 14.74 11.29 15.51
CA TRP A 52 15.43 11.15 14.24
C TRP A 52 15.58 9.70 13.76
N ALA A 53 15.52 8.72 14.67
CA ALA A 53 15.60 7.30 14.36
C ALA A 53 14.50 6.53 15.13
N VAL A 54 13.51 6.02 14.43
CA VAL A 54 12.41 5.24 14.99
C VAL A 54 12.34 3.88 14.31
N LEU A 55 12.39 2.81 15.10
CA LEU A 55 12.27 1.45 14.58
C LEU A 55 10.91 1.26 13.90
N ARG A 56 10.93 0.73 12.68
CA ARG A 56 9.73 0.45 11.87
C ARG A 56 9.76 -0.98 11.37
N ILE A 57 8.69 -1.72 11.62
CA ILE A 57 8.47 -3.03 11.01
C ILE A 57 8.11 -2.83 9.54
N ARG A 58 8.88 -3.46 8.66
CA ARG A 58 8.66 -3.45 7.20
C ARG A 58 7.90 -4.68 6.76
N HIS A 59 8.43 -5.85 7.10
CA HIS A 59 7.84 -7.13 6.82
C HIS A 59 7.76 -7.95 8.10
N ALA A 60 6.63 -8.57 8.36
CA ALA A 60 6.42 -9.51 9.46
C ALA A 60 5.28 -10.43 9.05
N TYR A 61 5.61 -11.55 8.39
CA TYR A 61 4.60 -12.47 7.88
C TYR A 61 5.05 -13.92 7.88
N VAL A 62 4.06 -14.80 7.93
CA VAL A 62 4.20 -16.22 7.65
C VAL A 62 3.60 -16.52 6.28
N ASN A 63 4.25 -17.38 5.51
CA ASN A 63 3.77 -17.86 4.24
C ASN A 63 3.64 -19.38 4.25
N LEU A 64 2.48 -19.86 3.85
CA LEU A 64 2.17 -21.28 3.64
C LEU A 64 2.10 -21.52 2.13
N ASP A 65 2.94 -22.40 1.61
CA ASP A 65 3.09 -22.66 0.17
C ASP A 65 2.81 -24.12 -0.15
N TRP A 66 1.76 -24.36 -0.96
CA TRP A 66 1.35 -25.67 -1.49
C TRP A 66 1.81 -25.88 -2.95
N GLY A 67 2.71 -25.04 -3.47
CA GLY A 67 3.19 -25.06 -4.85
C GLY A 67 2.35 -24.20 -5.77
N LYS A 68 1.16 -24.64 -6.17
CA LYS A 68 0.25 -23.81 -7.00
C LYS A 68 -0.46 -22.71 -6.21
N SER A 69 -0.71 -22.94 -4.94
CA SER A 69 -1.38 -21.97 -4.06
C SER A 69 -0.49 -21.58 -2.89
N ALA A 70 -0.65 -20.35 -2.41
CA ALA A 70 0.05 -19.86 -1.23
C ALA A 70 -0.84 -18.93 -0.42
N LEU A 71 -0.73 -19.01 0.91
CA LEU A 71 -1.41 -18.12 1.85
C LEU A 71 -0.38 -17.36 2.67
N LEU A 72 -0.44 -16.05 2.62
CA LEU A 72 0.38 -15.14 3.40
C LEU A 72 -0.46 -14.48 4.49
N LEU A 73 0.04 -14.53 5.72
CA LEU A 73 -0.59 -13.94 6.91
C LEU A 73 0.40 -12.99 7.57
N GLY A 74 0.10 -11.71 7.66
CA GLY A 74 0.93 -10.72 8.32
C GLY A 74 1.20 -9.48 7.47
N GLN A 75 2.20 -8.70 7.87
CA GLN A 75 2.51 -7.42 7.26
C GLN A 75 3.52 -7.53 6.12
N THR A 76 3.16 -7.04 4.95
CA THR A 76 4.07 -6.90 3.79
C THR A 76 3.54 -5.81 2.84
N TRP A 77 4.19 -5.68 1.67
CA TRP A 77 3.77 -4.75 0.64
C TRP A 77 2.30 -4.91 0.27
N HIS A 78 1.65 -3.77 0.07
CA HIS A 78 0.27 -3.70 -0.42
C HIS A 78 0.16 -4.40 -1.79
N PRO A 79 -0.91 -5.15 -2.08
CA PRO A 79 -1.05 -5.87 -3.35
C PRO A 79 -1.12 -4.95 -4.57
N LEU A 80 -1.59 -3.71 -4.44
CA LEU A 80 -1.55 -2.71 -5.51
C LEU A 80 -0.11 -2.37 -5.96
N PHE A 81 0.89 -2.50 -5.09
CA PHE A 81 2.29 -2.33 -5.47
C PHE A 81 2.72 -3.37 -6.51
N GLY A 82 2.14 -4.56 -6.46
CA GLY A 82 2.29 -5.62 -7.45
C GLY A 82 3.66 -6.27 -7.46
N ASN A 83 4.00 -6.85 -8.62
CA ASN A 83 5.21 -7.63 -8.83
C ASN A 83 6.34 -6.83 -9.50
N VAL A 84 6.12 -5.55 -9.78
CA VAL A 84 7.07 -4.68 -10.47
C VAL A 84 7.41 -3.50 -9.58
N SER A 85 8.70 -3.33 -9.31
CA SER A 85 9.22 -2.15 -8.64
C SER A 85 9.87 -1.26 -9.69
N PRO A 86 9.47 0.01 -9.82
CA PRO A 86 10.13 0.93 -10.76
C PRO A 86 11.59 1.14 -10.35
N GLN A 87 12.49 1.14 -11.35
CA GLN A 87 13.90 1.45 -11.14
C GLN A 87 14.10 2.97 -11.10
N ILE A 88 13.95 3.54 -9.91
CA ILE A 88 14.12 4.97 -9.64
C ILE A 88 15.02 5.17 -8.43
N LEU A 89 15.74 6.29 -8.39
CA LEU A 89 16.67 6.61 -7.31
C LEU A 89 15.98 6.71 -5.95
N ASN A 90 14.77 7.25 -5.91
CA ASN A 90 13.99 7.39 -4.68
C ASN A 90 12.50 7.18 -4.96
N LEU A 91 11.95 6.08 -4.45
CA LEU A 91 10.53 5.74 -4.57
C LEU A 91 9.60 6.81 -3.98
N SER A 92 10.03 7.52 -2.95
CA SER A 92 9.19 8.51 -2.26
C SER A 92 9.01 9.81 -3.04
N VAL A 93 9.90 10.13 -3.98
CA VAL A 93 9.85 11.37 -4.78
C VAL A 93 9.81 11.12 -6.27
N GLY A 94 10.19 9.93 -6.72
CA GLY A 94 10.29 9.59 -8.15
C GLY A 94 9.02 8.96 -8.74
N ALA A 95 8.06 8.56 -7.92
CA ALA A 95 6.81 7.97 -8.39
C ALA A 95 5.63 8.93 -8.17
N PRO A 96 4.80 9.18 -9.18
CA PRO A 96 3.66 10.09 -9.08
C PRO A 96 2.56 9.54 -8.14
N PHE A 97 2.50 8.23 -7.96
CA PHE A 97 1.60 7.56 -7.02
C PHE A 97 2.41 6.69 -6.06
N GLN A 98 1.97 6.59 -4.81
CA GLN A 98 2.71 5.90 -3.75
C GLN A 98 1.92 4.68 -3.21
N PRO A 99 1.81 3.59 -3.97
CA PRO A 99 1.20 2.34 -3.49
C PRO A 99 2.17 1.54 -2.60
N PHE A 100 3.16 2.20 -2.03
CA PHE A 100 4.29 1.60 -1.29
C PHE A 100 4.00 1.35 0.18
N SER A 101 2.73 1.25 0.54
CA SER A 101 2.37 0.92 1.90
C SER A 101 2.72 -0.53 2.23
N ARG A 102 2.96 -0.78 3.49
CA ARG A 102 3.05 -2.11 4.07
C ARG A 102 2.01 -2.20 5.16
N ALA A 103 1.13 -3.18 5.04
CA ALA A 103 0.00 -3.33 5.92
C ALA A 103 -0.21 -4.79 6.31
N PRO A 104 -0.75 -5.05 7.51
CA PRO A 104 -1.25 -6.37 7.87
C PRO A 104 -2.28 -6.83 6.86
N GLN A 105 -2.18 -8.10 6.45
CA GLN A 105 -3.05 -8.64 5.42
C GLN A 105 -3.15 -10.16 5.49
N ILE A 106 -4.22 -10.67 4.95
CA ILE A 106 -4.41 -12.06 4.57
C ILE A 106 -4.42 -12.07 3.06
N ARG A 107 -3.47 -12.76 2.43
CA ARG A 107 -3.32 -12.80 0.98
C ARG A 107 -3.25 -14.23 0.49
N TYR A 108 -4.17 -14.60 -0.38
CA TYR A 108 -4.15 -15.87 -1.10
C TYR A 108 -3.68 -15.65 -2.53
N ARG A 109 -2.81 -16.53 -3.02
CA ARG A 109 -2.35 -16.56 -4.41
C ARG A 109 -2.56 -17.94 -5.00
N TYR A 110 -3.03 -17.99 -6.22
CA TYR A 110 -3.10 -19.20 -7.02
C TYR A 110 -2.34 -18.99 -8.33
N THR A 111 -1.41 -19.90 -8.63
CA THR A 111 -0.56 -19.82 -9.83
C THR A 111 -0.75 -21.06 -10.65
N GLU A 112 -1.13 -20.90 -11.92
CA GLU A 112 -1.24 -21.97 -12.88
C GLU A 112 -0.52 -21.56 -14.17
N LYS A 113 0.57 -22.28 -14.49
CA LYS A 113 1.45 -21.96 -15.62
C LYS A 113 1.92 -20.49 -15.56
N ASN A 114 1.45 -19.67 -16.49
CA ASN A 114 1.82 -18.27 -16.65
C ASN A 114 0.87 -17.29 -15.94
N PHE A 115 -0.23 -17.79 -15.38
CA PHE A 115 -1.24 -16.98 -14.73
C PHE A 115 -1.14 -17.04 -13.22
N GLN A 116 -1.28 -15.89 -12.56
CA GLN A 116 -1.38 -15.77 -11.12
C GLN A 116 -2.61 -14.97 -10.76
N LEU A 117 -3.49 -15.55 -9.94
CA LEU A 117 -4.61 -14.85 -9.32
C LEU A 117 -4.23 -14.51 -7.88
N THR A 118 -4.63 -13.33 -7.42
CA THR A 118 -4.36 -12.84 -6.07
C THR A 118 -5.63 -12.26 -5.48
N GLY A 119 -6.01 -12.74 -4.30
CA GLY A 119 -7.04 -12.12 -3.46
C GLY A 119 -6.43 -11.72 -2.11
N ALA A 120 -6.79 -10.55 -1.59
CA ALA A 120 -6.29 -10.10 -0.30
C ALA A 120 -7.31 -9.27 0.47
N ALA A 121 -7.28 -9.43 1.80
CA ALA A 121 -7.89 -8.51 2.75
C ALA A 121 -6.76 -7.76 3.47
N VAL A 122 -6.78 -6.42 3.46
CA VAL A 122 -5.67 -5.56 3.91
C VAL A 122 -6.19 -4.57 4.94
N TRP A 123 -5.46 -4.41 6.05
CA TRP A 123 -5.74 -3.39 7.08
C TRP A 123 -4.71 -2.26 6.96
N GLN A 124 -5.02 -1.30 6.10
CA GLN A 124 -4.13 -0.17 5.81
C GLN A 124 -4.05 0.80 6.99
N SER A 125 -2.85 1.03 7.50
CA SER A 125 -2.61 1.98 8.59
C SER A 125 -1.40 2.90 8.34
N GLN A 126 -0.63 2.65 7.29
CA GLN A 126 0.60 3.40 7.02
C GLN A 126 0.34 4.72 6.30
N TYR A 127 -0.52 4.73 5.27
CA TYR A 127 -0.90 5.94 4.55
C TYR A 127 -2.33 6.32 4.93
N LEU A 128 -2.47 7.53 5.46
CA LEU A 128 -3.70 8.00 6.07
C LEU A 128 -4.57 8.69 5.04
N SER A 129 -5.87 8.38 5.06
CA SER A 129 -6.85 9.11 4.26
C SER A 129 -7.07 10.52 4.79
N GLN A 130 -7.27 11.47 3.89
CA GLN A 130 -7.66 12.84 4.20
C GLN A 130 -9.17 12.91 4.37
N GLY A 131 -9.65 13.56 5.42
CA GLY A 131 -11.07 13.73 5.72
C GLY A 131 -11.34 14.93 6.62
N PRO A 132 -12.54 15.04 7.22
CA PRO A 132 -12.97 16.21 8.01
C PRO A 132 -12.03 16.55 9.18
N ALA A 133 -11.43 15.57 9.81
CA ALA A 133 -10.47 15.74 10.91
C ALA A 133 -9.00 15.68 10.43
N GLY A 134 -8.73 16.05 9.15
CA GLY A 134 -7.41 15.96 8.57
C GLY A 134 -7.02 14.52 8.18
N LYS A 135 -5.72 14.22 8.15
CA LYS A 135 -5.20 12.87 7.86
C LYS A 135 -5.35 11.99 9.09
N SER A 136 -6.10 10.88 8.98
CA SER A 136 -6.37 10.00 10.11
C SER A 136 -6.58 8.54 9.70
N GLN A 137 -6.12 7.61 10.55
CA GLN A 137 -6.43 6.17 10.47
C GLN A 137 -7.89 5.87 10.89
N GLU A 138 -8.52 6.80 11.60
CA GLU A 138 -9.84 6.57 12.18
C GLU A 138 -10.91 6.30 11.11
N TYR A 139 -10.75 6.84 9.90
CA TYR A 139 -11.73 6.63 8.83
C TYR A 139 -11.82 5.17 8.38
N ILE A 140 -10.69 4.47 8.27
CA ILE A 140 -10.65 3.04 7.97
C ILE A 140 -11.11 2.23 9.18
N LYS A 141 -10.63 2.55 10.38
CA LYS A 141 -11.02 1.85 11.61
C LYS A 141 -12.52 1.92 11.84
N LYS A 142 -13.14 3.10 11.68
CA LYS A 142 -14.57 3.30 11.87
C LYS A 142 -15.42 2.61 10.79
N SER A 143 -14.86 2.33 9.61
CA SER A 143 -15.56 1.54 8.60
C SER A 143 -15.67 0.07 8.99
N CYS A 144 -14.73 -0.45 9.79
CA CYS A 144 -14.60 -1.87 10.17
C CYS A 144 -14.50 -2.84 8.99
N ILE A 145 -14.25 -2.34 7.78
CA ILE A 145 -14.15 -3.13 6.56
C ILE A 145 -12.69 -3.08 6.09
N PRO A 146 -11.98 -4.21 5.97
CA PRO A 146 -10.66 -4.22 5.37
C PRO A 146 -10.74 -3.82 3.89
N GLU A 147 -9.64 -3.32 3.36
CA GLU A 147 -9.48 -3.17 1.91
C GLU A 147 -9.49 -4.56 1.27
N ILE A 148 -10.31 -4.77 0.26
CA ILE A 148 -10.44 -6.04 -0.46
C ILE A 148 -9.81 -5.87 -1.84
N TYR A 149 -8.77 -6.64 -2.11
CA TYR A 149 -8.06 -6.63 -3.39
C TYR A 149 -8.28 -7.94 -4.16
N ILE A 150 -8.50 -7.82 -5.47
CA ILE A 150 -8.49 -8.94 -6.41
C ILE A 150 -7.63 -8.53 -7.62
N GLY A 151 -6.75 -9.42 -8.06
CA GLY A 151 -5.89 -9.16 -9.20
C GLY A 151 -5.51 -10.42 -9.96
N ALA A 152 -5.18 -10.24 -11.23
CA ALA A 152 -4.68 -11.26 -12.13
C ALA A 152 -3.41 -10.75 -12.83
N ASP A 153 -2.37 -11.57 -12.82
CA ASP A 153 -1.10 -11.30 -13.49
C ASP A 153 -0.77 -12.44 -14.47
N TYR A 154 -0.25 -12.07 -15.63
CA TYR A 154 0.29 -12.99 -16.63
C TYR A 154 1.79 -12.76 -16.78
N LYS A 155 2.59 -13.84 -16.74
CA LYS A 155 4.07 -13.81 -16.86
C LYS A 155 4.53 -14.80 -17.91
N ASN A 156 5.26 -14.33 -18.92
CA ASN A 156 5.86 -15.21 -19.92
C ASN A 156 7.06 -14.53 -20.61
N GLY A 157 8.20 -15.20 -20.66
CA GLY A 157 9.38 -14.73 -21.41
C GLY A 157 9.87 -13.32 -21.06
N GLY A 158 9.73 -12.89 -19.78
CA GLY A 158 10.06 -11.55 -19.34
C GLY A 158 8.90 -10.53 -19.45
N LEU A 159 7.85 -10.85 -20.21
CA LEU A 159 6.60 -10.09 -20.21
C LEU A 159 5.86 -10.29 -18.89
N LEU A 160 5.45 -9.21 -18.28
CA LEU A 160 4.50 -9.19 -17.17
C LEU A 160 3.36 -8.25 -17.53
N ALA A 161 2.15 -8.77 -17.58
CA ALA A 161 0.93 -7.98 -17.73
C ALA A 161 -0.02 -8.33 -16.59
N GLY A 162 -0.66 -7.33 -15.98
CA GLY A 162 -1.54 -7.59 -14.84
C GLY A 162 -2.56 -6.48 -14.62
N VAL A 163 -3.69 -6.88 -14.09
CA VAL A 163 -4.77 -5.99 -13.69
C VAL A 163 -5.16 -6.30 -12.24
N GLY A 164 -5.62 -5.29 -11.53
CA GLY A 164 -6.14 -5.46 -10.18
C GLY A 164 -7.13 -4.37 -9.83
N ILE A 165 -8.09 -4.73 -9.00
CA ILE A 165 -9.07 -3.82 -8.44
C ILE A 165 -9.07 -3.98 -6.92
N GLU A 166 -9.31 -2.89 -6.24
CA GLU A 166 -9.45 -2.84 -4.80
C GLU A 166 -10.73 -2.15 -4.42
N MET A 167 -11.32 -2.56 -3.32
CA MET A 167 -12.42 -1.87 -2.66
C MET A 167 -11.92 -1.31 -1.34
N LEU A 168 -11.96 0.01 -1.20
CA LEU A 168 -11.63 0.73 0.02
C LEU A 168 -12.89 1.40 0.57
N SER A 169 -13.28 1.09 1.82
CA SER A 169 -14.40 1.71 2.50
C SER A 169 -13.92 2.60 3.63
N LEU A 170 -14.37 3.84 3.65
CA LEU A 170 -14.04 4.85 4.66
C LEU A 170 -15.30 5.34 5.35
N LYS A 171 -15.24 5.56 6.68
CA LYS A 171 -16.28 6.24 7.45
C LYS A 171 -15.75 7.57 7.96
N PRO A 172 -16.04 8.70 7.26
CA PRO A 172 -15.43 10.00 7.56
C PRO A 172 -15.80 10.54 8.93
N ARG A 173 -17.02 10.27 9.42
CA ARG A 173 -17.54 10.74 10.70
C ARG A 173 -18.51 9.72 11.29
N THR A 174 -18.66 9.76 12.60
CA THR A 174 -19.63 8.94 13.35
C THR A 174 -20.76 9.76 13.94
N GLU A 175 -20.58 11.08 14.01
CA GLU A 175 -21.55 12.03 14.53
C GLU A 175 -21.61 13.28 13.67
N ALA A 176 -22.74 13.94 13.66
CA ALA A 176 -22.95 15.28 13.12
C ALA A 176 -23.69 16.13 14.15
N THR A 177 -23.41 17.43 14.15
CA THR A 177 -24.11 18.40 15.01
C THR A 177 -25.16 19.10 14.16
N GLY A 178 -26.41 18.97 14.54
CA GLY A 178 -27.51 19.67 13.93
C GLY A 178 -27.87 20.96 14.66
N GLU A 179 -29.07 21.48 14.42
CA GLU A 179 -29.59 22.66 15.05
C GLU A 179 -29.66 22.46 16.59
N ASN A 180 -29.43 23.55 17.33
CA ASN A 180 -29.39 23.56 18.79
C ASN A 180 -28.30 22.69 19.43
N ASN A 181 -27.16 22.49 18.75
CA ASN A 181 -26.03 21.67 19.23
C ASN A 181 -26.39 20.19 19.53
N LYS A 182 -27.51 19.70 19.03
CA LYS A 182 -27.86 18.28 19.18
C LYS A 182 -26.99 17.43 18.29
N LYS A 183 -26.41 16.37 18.85
CA LYS A 183 -25.59 15.40 18.13
C LYS A 183 -26.44 14.25 17.61
N PHE A 184 -26.20 13.87 16.37
CA PHE A 184 -26.84 12.75 15.69
C PHE A 184 -25.79 11.74 15.26
N GLN A 185 -26.09 10.46 15.35
CA GLN A 185 -25.24 9.40 14.81
C GLN A 185 -25.31 9.44 13.28
N VAL A 186 -24.14 9.29 12.65
CA VAL A 186 -24.01 9.23 11.18
C VAL A 186 -23.37 7.92 10.80
N ASP A 187 -23.94 7.23 9.82
CA ASP A 187 -23.40 5.98 9.28
C ASP A 187 -23.03 6.10 7.78
N GLU A 188 -22.71 7.32 7.36
CA GLU A 188 -22.27 7.59 5.99
C GLU A 188 -20.91 6.93 5.72
N ARG A 189 -20.80 6.24 4.59
CA ARG A 189 -19.57 5.58 4.12
C ARG A 189 -19.21 6.03 2.71
N ILE A 190 -17.93 6.15 2.44
CA ILE A 190 -17.39 6.44 1.12
C ILE A 190 -16.66 5.19 0.66
N THR A 191 -17.10 4.60 -0.45
CA THR A 191 -16.44 3.46 -1.05
C THR A 191 -15.71 3.88 -2.32
N LEU A 192 -14.44 3.53 -2.41
CA LEU A 192 -13.55 3.82 -3.54
C LEU A 192 -13.11 2.51 -4.18
N PHE A 193 -12.88 2.52 -5.49
CA PHE A 193 -12.39 1.38 -6.25
C PHE A 193 -11.09 1.73 -7.00
N PRO A 194 -9.94 1.76 -6.31
CA PRO A 194 -8.65 1.89 -6.97
C PRO A 194 -8.39 0.72 -7.92
N MET A 195 -7.80 1.03 -9.07
CA MET A 195 -7.42 0.02 -10.06
C MET A 195 -5.92 0.07 -10.33
N LYS A 196 -5.35 -1.09 -10.65
CA LYS A 196 -3.96 -1.26 -11.05
C LYS A 196 -3.91 -1.84 -12.45
N LEU A 197 -3.10 -1.25 -13.31
CA LEU A 197 -2.66 -1.84 -14.57
C LEU A 197 -1.14 -1.97 -14.53
N THR A 198 -0.62 -3.15 -14.78
CA THR A 198 0.82 -3.42 -14.84
C THR A 198 1.19 -3.92 -16.22
N LEU A 199 2.19 -3.31 -16.83
CA LEU A 199 2.77 -3.79 -18.08
C LEU A 199 4.29 -3.64 -17.99
N ASN A 200 5.00 -4.76 -18.12
CA ASN A 200 6.45 -4.80 -18.24
C ASN A 200 6.80 -5.59 -19.51
N ILE A 201 7.44 -4.93 -20.45
CA ILE A 201 7.85 -5.53 -21.73
C ILE A 201 9.38 -5.64 -21.71
N PRO A 202 9.96 -6.84 -21.93
CA PRO A 202 11.40 -6.99 -22.03
C PRO A 202 11.87 -6.35 -23.34
N ILE A 203 12.72 -5.33 -23.24
CA ILE A 203 13.37 -4.71 -24.41
C ILE A 203 14.75 -5.34 -24.56
N LYS A 204 15.08 -5.83 -25.77
CA LYS A 204 16.34 -6.53 -26.08
C LYS A 204 17.60 -5.63 -26.14
N THR A 205 17.49 -4.37 -25.80
CA THR A 205 18.61 -3.44 -25.75
C THR A 205 19.02 -3.17 -24.32
N GLY A 206 20.05 -3.86 -23.83
CA GLY A 206 20.92 -3.53 -22.68
C GLY A 206 20.34 -2.94 -21.36
N SER A 207 19.15 -2.41 -21.37
CA SER A 207 18.40 -1.92 -20.22
C SER A 207 16.95 -2.38 -20.30
N SER A 208 16.46 -3.08 -19.28
CA SER A 208 15.05 -3.42 -19.17
C SER A 208 14.25 -2.16 -18.81
N GLU A 209 13.61 -1.52 -19.76
CA GLU A 209 12.62 -0.49 -19.46
C GLU A 209 11.36 -1.15 -18.89
N GLN A 210 11.15 -0.93 -17.61
CA GLN A 210 9.91 -1.31 -16.93
C GLN A 210 8.92 -0.15 -17.04
N LYS A 211 7.85 -0.32 -17.80
CA LYS A 211 6.73 0.63 -17.84
C LYS A 211 5.62 0.13 -16.94
N VAL A 212 5.46 0.75 -15.78
CA VAL A 212 4.33 0.51 -14.89
C VAL A 212 3.36 1.66 -15.06
N PHE A 213 2.17 1.35 -15.55
CA PHE A 213 1.09 2.31 -15.65
C PHE A 213 0.17 2.12 -14.44
N TRP A 214 0.07 3.15 -13.63
CA TRP A 214 -0.90 3.24 -12.56
C TRP A 214 -2.04 4.11 -13.05
N VAL A 215 -3.23 3.55 -13.15
CA VAL A 215 -4.43 4.32 -13.46
C VAL A 215 -5.27 4.36 -12.20
N PRO A 216 -5.24 5.46 -11.44
CA PRO A 216 -6.18 5.67 -10.35
C PRO A 216 -7.51 6.09 -10.97
N ILE A 217 -8.45 5.17 -11.07
CA ILE A 217 -9.84 5.52 -11.34
C ILE A 217 -10.53 5.66 -9.99
N SER A 218 -10.52 6.88 -9.45
CA SER A 218 -11.37 7.22 -8.31
C SER A 218 -12.73 7.66 -8.86
N HIS A 219 -13.64 6.75 -9.08
CA HIS A 219 -15.04 7.11 -9.20
C HIS A 219 -15.58 7.33 -7.80
N ARG A 220 -15.81 8.61 -7.46
CA ARG A 220 -16.82 8.95 -6.47
C ARG A 220 -18.15 8.55 -7.11
N LEU A 221 -18.74 7.47 -6.67
CA LEU A 221 -20.17 7.29 -6.90
C LEU A 221 -20.85 8.44 -6.13
N PRO A 222 -21.65 9.29 -6.80
CA PRO A 222 -22.40 10.28 -6.09
C PRO A 222 -23.32 9.54 -5.12
N VAL A 223 -23.13 9.79 -3.83
CA VAL A 223 -24.15 9.49 -2.85
C VAL A 223 -25.28 10.46 -3.20
N TRP A 224 -26.36 9.95 -3.75
CA TRP A 224 -27.59 10.67 -3.83
C TRP A 224 -27.99 10.96 -2.38
N ALA A 225 -27.74 12.18 -1.96
CA ALA A 225 -28.41 12.72 -0.80
C ALA A 225 -29.86 12.92 -1.23
N ASP A 226 -30.73 11.98 -0.85
CA ASP A 226 -32.16 12.28 -0.83
C ASP A 226 -32.34 13.41 0.18
N SER A 227 -32.61 14.60 -0.39
CA SER A 227 -33.11 15.75 0.33
C SER A 227 -34.59 15.52 0.57
N GLU A 228 -34.99 15.21 1.77
CA GLU A 228 -36.23 15.63 2.39
C GLU A 228 -35.98 16.03 3.85
#